data_f74cc5d42e4513d4bab63a41b9ae20bf
#
_entry.id   f74cc5d42e4513d4bab63a41b9ae20bf
#
_cell.length_a   1.000
_cell.length_b   1.000
_cell.length_c   1.000
_cell.angle_alpha   90.00
_cell.angle_beta   90.00
_cell.angle_gamma   90.00
#
_symmetry.space_group_name_H-M   'P 1'
#
loop_
_entity.id
_entity.type
_entity.pdbx_description
1 polymer ?
#
loop_
_entity_poly.entity_id
_entity_poly.type
_entity_poly.pdbx_seq_one_letter_code
_entity_poly.pdbx_strand_id
1 'polypeptide(L)'
;MLTQLSIFWFDFLKGTVANHLITADVGAYPAPLSEYREQLEGRSMLVARAEVFPIECVARGYLAGSGWKEYQQTGEVCGVKLPAGLKESDRLPEPIFTPATKAESGHDINISERETADRIGEEATRRLKELTLAIYSRAAEYADARGIIIADTKFEFGVKDGQIIMVDEALTPDSSRFWPKETYAPGRSQQSFDKQYVRDYLETLDWNKQPPGPALPDSVVARTSEKYLEAYRLLTGHSIADFGSRLADSKTT
;
A
#
# COMPACT_ATOMS: atom_id res chain seq x y z
N MET A 1 1.16 -5.18 13.13
CA MET A 1 2.23 -4.88 12.19
C MET A 1 1.78 -3.89 11.12
N LEU A 2 0.71 -4.13 10.31
CA LEU A 2 0.23 -3.20 9.26
C LEU A 2 0.01 -1.78 9.81
N THR A 3 -0.74 -1.66 10.92
CA THR A 3 -0.96 -0.39 11.62
C THR A 3 0.33 0.35 11.96
N GLN A 4 1.31 -0.37 12.52
CA GLN A 4 2.58 0.22 12.94
C GLN A 4 3.44 0.66 11.75
N LEU A 5 3.34 -0.07 10.63
CA LEU A 5 4.01 0.32 9.39
C LEU A 5 3.36 1.56 8.77
N SER A 6 2.02 1.63 8.78
CA SER A 6 1.31 2.84 8.33
C SER A 6 1.69 4.07 9.16
N ILE A 7 1.77 3.93 10.50
CA ILE A 7 2.19 5.01 11.39
C ILE A 7 3.61 5.48 11.07
N PHE A 8 4.53 4.53 10.83
CA PHE A 8 5.90 4.85 10.41
C PHE A 8 5.90 5.66 9.11
N TRP A 9 5.13 5.26 8.10
CA TRP A 9 5.06 5.97 6.83
C TRP A 9 4.36 7.33 6.94
N PHE A 10 3.33 7.45 7.76
CA PHE A 10 2.69 8.74 8.02
C PHE A 10 3.65 9.75 8.63
N ASP A 11 4.52 9.30 9.52
CA ASP A 11 5.57 10.15 10.09
C ASP A 11 6.66 10.50 9.07
N PHE A 12 7.18 9.51 8.33
CA PHE A 12 8.20 9.69 7.30
C PHE A 12 7.74 10.64 6.18
N LEU A 13 6.47 10.59 5.82
CA LEU A 13 5.87 11.38 4.75
C LEU A 13 5.36 12.76 5.21
N LYS A 14 5.54 13.13 6.48
CA LYS A 14 5.28 14.50 6.95
C LYS A 14 5.98 15.50 6.02
N GLY A 15 5.32 16.55 5.63
CA GLY A 15 5.87 17.54 4.67
C GLY A 15 5.72 17.18 3.19
N THR A 16 5.35 15.92 2.85
CA THR A 16 4.91 15.56 1.49
C THR A 16 3.39 15.60 1.39
N VAL A 17 2.71 15.02 2.36
CA VAL A 17 1.24 14.95 2.43
C VAL A 17 0.78 14.93 3.87
N ALA A 18 -0.31 15.63 4.17
CA ALA A 18 -1.02 15.46 5.42
C ALA A 18 -1.76 14.11 5.44
N ASN A 19 -2.03 13.57 6.63
CA ASN A 19 -2.75 12.32 6.79
C ASN A 19 -3.81 12.41 7.89
N HIS A 20 -4.63 11.38 8.00
CA HIS A 20 -5.76 11.34 8.92
C HIS A 20 -5.40 10.91 10.35
N LEU A 21 -4.17 10.51 10.64
CA LEU A 21 -3.79 10.01 11.97
C LEU A 21 -3.90 11.14 13.02
N ILE A 22 -4.69 10.89 14.07
CA ILE A 22 -4.75 11.73 15.27
C ILE A 22 -3.77 11.17 16.29
N THR A 23 -3.92 9.90 16.65
CA THR A 23 -3.04 9.22 17.60
C THR A 23 -3.14 7.70 17.47
N ALA A 24 -2.08 7.00 17.85
CA ALA A 24 -2.05 5.55 18.04
C ALA A 24 -1.87 5.16 19.51
N ASP A 25 -1.79 6.14 20.42
CA ASP A 25 -1.77 5.89 21.85
C ASP A 25 -3.18 5.63 22.36
N VAL A 26 -3.45 4.39 22.73
CA VAL A 26 -4.77 3.97 23.23
C VAL A 26 -5.17 4.72 24.49
N GLY A 27 -4.20 5.16 25.31
CA GLY A 27 -4.47 5.97 26.51
C GLY A 27 -5.08 7.34 26.18
N ALA A 28 -4.91 7.85 24.96
CA ALA A 28 -5.48 9.09 24.48
C ALA A 28 -6.81 8.90 23.71
N TYR A 29 -7.32 7.67 23.61
CA TYR A 29 -8.60 7.42 22.94
C TYR A 29 -9.77 7.85 23.83
N PRO A 30 -10.90 8.27 23.22
CA PRO A 30 -12.11 8.59 23.99
C PRO A 30 -12.66 7.33 24.68
N ALA A 31 -13.27 7.52 25.85
CA ALA A 31 -14.00 6.45 26.53
C ALA A 31 -15.15 5.92 25.63
N PRO A 32 -15.44 4.62 25.63
CA PRO A 32 -14.79 3.57 26.45
C PRO A 32 -13.54 2.96 25.81
N LEU A 33 -13.09 3.40 24.62
CA LEU A 33 -12.03 2.74 23.85
C LEU A 33 -10.68 2.69 24.59
N SER A 34 -10.37 3.70 25.41
CA SER A 34 -9.16 3.73 26.24
C SER A 34 -9.06 2.58 27.27
N GLU A 35 -10.20 1.94 27.60
CA GLU A 35 -10.27 0.81 28.52
C GLU A 35 -9.86 -0.52 27.86
N TYR A 36 -9.84 -0.59 26.52
CA TYR A 36 -9.55 -1.79 25.74
C TYR A 36 -8.09 -1.85 25.27
N ARG A 37 -7.14 -1.38 26.10
CA ARG A 37 -5.72 -1.30 25.75
C ARG A 37 -5.15 -2.60 25.21
N GLU A 38 -5.39 -3.75 25.90
CA GLU A 38 -4.85 -5.05 25.47
C GLU A 38 -5.28 -5.47 24.07
N GLN A 39 -6.47 -5.05 23.64
CA GLN A 39 -7.04 -5.42 22.34
C GLN A 39 -6.63 -4.43 21.26
N LEU A 40 -6.39 -3.16 21.58
CA LEU A 40 -6.22 -2.07 20.63
C LEU A 40 -4.76 -1.65 20.45
N GLU A 41 -3.91 -1.84 21.46
CA GLU A 41 -2.53 -1.35 21.41
C GLU A 41 -1.72 -1.98 20.26
N GLY A 42 -1.05 -1.12 19.49
CA GLY A 42 -0.23 -1.52 18.35
C GLY A 42 -1.00 -2.04 17.13
N ARG A 43 -2.35 -2.06 17.16
CA ARG A 43 -3.19 -2.54 16.05
C ARG A 43 -4.35 -1.64 15.68
N SER A 44 -4.44 -0.48 16.30
CA SER A 44 -5.48 0.51 16.03
C SER A 44 -4.90 1.91 15.89
N MET A 45 -5.64 2.78 15.24
CA MET A 45 -5.39 4.21 15.10
C MET A 45 -6.68 4.97 15.35
N LEU A 46 -6.61 6.06 16.10
CA LEU A 46 -7.65 7.06 16.11
C LEU A 46 -7.37 8.04 14.99
N VAL A 47 -8.32 8.19 14.09
CA VAL A 47 -8.13 8.96 12.86
C VAL A 47 -9.20 10.05 12.71
N ALA A 48 -8.86 11.10 12.00
CA ALA A 48 -9.81 12.12 11.61
C ALA A 48 -10.75 11.58 10.52
N ARG A 49 -12.02 11.92 10.62
CA ARG A 49 -12.99 11.63 9.57
C ARG A 49 -12.73 12.56 8.37
N ALA A 50 -12.73 11.99 7.18
CA ALA A 50 -12.58 12.70 5.91
C ALA A 50 -13.63 12.22 4.89
N GLU A 51 -13.93 13.05 3.92
CA GLU A 51 -14.72 12.67 2.75
C GLU A 51 -13.79 11.98 1.74
N VAL A 52 -13.89 10.66 1.63
CA VAL A 52 -12.96 9.84 0.86
C VAL A 52 -13.32 9.88 -0.63
N PHE A 53 -12.32 10.08 -1.50
CA PHE A 53 -12.52 9.95 -2.94
C PHE A 53 -12.84 8.49 -3.32
N PRO A 54 -13.79 8.25 -4.25
CA PRO A 54 -14.17 6.90 -4.68
C PRO A 54 -13.17 6.31 -5.69
N ILE A 55 -11.90 6.56 -5.47
CA ILE A 55 -10.78 6.20 -6.36
C ILE A 55 -9.64 5.64 -5.53
N GLU A 56 -9.08 4.53 -5.97
CA GLU A 56 -7.79 4.05 -5.51
C GLU A 56 -6.67 4.64 -6.36
N CYS A 57 -5.72 5.29 -5.72
CA CYS A 57 -4.60 5.95 -6.36
C CYS A 57 -3.38 5.03 -6.36
N VAL A 58 -3.09 4.41 -7.50
CA VAL A 58 -2.00 3.45 -7.63
C VAL A 58 -0.81 4.08 -8.34
N ALA A 59 0.37 3.97 -7.73
CA ALA A 59 1.65 4.26 -8.38
C ALA A 59 2.36 2.95 -8.73
N ARG A 60 2.93 2.87 -9.93
CA ARG A 60 3.72 1.73 -10.39
C ARG A 60 5.08 2.19 -10.87
N GLY A 61 6.13 1.64 -10.30
CA GLY A 61 7.50 1.78 -10.80
C GLY A 61 7.98 0.55 -11.55
N TYR A 62 7.20 -0.54 -11.46
CA TYR A 62 7.48 -1.83 -12.12
C TYR A 62 6.19 -2.40 -12.71
N LEU A 63 6.34 -3.20 -13.75
CA LEU A 63 5.23 -3.78 -14.50
C LEU A 63 4.80 -5.12 -13.89
N ALA A 64 3.81 -5.10 -13.00
CA ALA A 64 3.34 -6.26 -12.26
C ALA A 64 1.82 -6.31 -12.11
N GLY A 65 1.28 -7.47 -11.73
CA GLY A 65 -0.13 -7.66 -11.39
C GLY A 65 -1.09 -7.27 -12.50
N SER A 66 -2.11 -6.45 -12.18
CA SER A 66 -3.10 -6.00 -13.17
C SER A 66 -2.46 -5.15 -14.28
N GLY A 67 -1.44 -4.34 -13.95
CA GLY A 67 -0.72 -3.55 -14.95
C GLY A 67 0.01 -4.42 -15.97
N TRP A 68 0.66 -5.52 -15.54
CA TRP A 68 1.27 -6.46 -16.46
C TRP A 68 0.25 -7.12 -17.38
N LYS A 69 -0.88 -7.58 -16.82
CA LYS A 69 -1.96 -8.20 -17.61
C LYS A 69 -2.54 -7.27 -18.66
N GLU A 70 -2.75 -6.01 -18.30
CA GLU A 70 -3.27 -4.99 -19.22
C GLU A 70 -2.25 -4.67 -20.32
N TYR A 71 -0.99 -4.45 -19.95
CA TYR A 71 0.09 -4.20 -20.90
C TYR A 71 0.26 -5.33 -21.93
N GLN A 72 0.16 -6.59 -21.51
CA GLN A 72 0.23 -7.74 -22.45
C GLN A 72 -0.86 -7.69 -23.51
N GLN A 73 -2.00 -7.12 -23.23
CA GLN A 73 -3.14 -7.06 -24.14
C GLN A 73 -3.11 -5.82 -25.03
N THR A 74 -2.68 -4.69 -24.49
CA THR A 74 -2.90 -3.38 -25.13
C THR A 74 -1.60 -2.61 -25.40
N GLY A 75 -0.48 -2.95 -24.75
CA GLY A 75 0.73 -2.13 -24.73
C GLY A 75 0.64 -0.89 -23.84
N GLU A 76 -0.45 -0.75 -23.10
CA GLU A 76 -0.77 0.40 -22.24
C GLU A 76 -1.14 -0.08 -20.83
N VAL A 77 -1.12 0.84 -19.86
CA VAL A 77 -1.71 0.64 -18.52
C VAL A 77 -2.50 1.88 -18.16
N CYS A 78 -3.80 1.74 -17.91
CA CYS A 78 -4.71 2.88 -17.63
C CYS A 78 -4.63 3.99 -18.70
N GLY A 79 -4.42 3.62 -19.97
CA GLY A 79 -4.25 4.56 -21.10
C GLY A 79 -2.84 5.19 -21.19
N VAL A 80 -1.92 4.84 -20.30
CA VAL A 80 -0.51 5.26 -20.40
C VAL A 80 0.23 4.30 -21.32
N LYS A 81 0.69 4.80 -22.46
CA LYS A 81 1.51 4.03 -23.41
C LYS A 81 2.87 3.73 -22.83
N LEU A 82 3.28 2.46 -22.89
CA LEU A 82 4.57 2.01 -22.40
C LEU A 82 5.46 1.54 -23.58
N PRO A 83 6.79 1.55 -23.40
CA PRO A 83 7.71 1.01 -24.40
C PRO A 83 7.35 -0.43 -24.78
N ALA A 84 7.52 -0.78 -26.07
CA ALA A 84 7.31 -2.13 -26.53
C ALA A 84 8.41 -3.08 -26.01
N GLY A 85 8.05 -4.35 -25.77
CA GLY A 85 8.99 -5.39 -25.40
C GLY A 85 9.28 -5.49 -23.89
N LEU A 86 8.57 -4.74 -23.04
CA LEU A 86 8.67 -4.91 -21.59
C LEU A 86 8.19 -6.30 -21.19
N LYS A 87 8.82 -6.83 -20.16
CA LYS A 87 8.54 -8.15 -19.56
C LYS A 87 7.91 -7.98 -18.18
N GLU A 88 7.37 -9.06 -17.65
CA GLU A 88 6.88 -9.08 -16.27
C GLU A 88 7.98 -8.64 -15.31
N SER A 89 7.61 -7.80 -14.36
CA SER A 89 8.49 -7.20 -13.35
C SER A 89 9.57 -6.27 -13.88
N ASP A 90 9.56 -5.89 -15.17
CA ASP A 90 10.48 -4.85 -15.65
C ASP A 90 10.25 -3.53 -14.91
N ARG A 91 11.36 -2.84 -14.62
CA ARG A 91 11.30 -1.48 -14.11
C ARG A 91 10.83 -0.54 -15.22
N LEU A 92 9.87 0.31 -14.90
CA LEU A 92 9.41 1.34 -15.82
C LEU A 92 10.43 2.49 -15.94
N PRO A 93 10.51 3.18 -17.09
CA PRO A 93 11.39 4.33 -17.25
C PRO A 93 11.15 5.43 -16.20
N GLU A 94 9.89 5.63 -15.85
CA GLU A 94 9.42 6.51 -14.78
C GLU A 94 8.21 5.89 -14.09
N PRO A 95 7.95 6.20 -12.82
CA PRO A 95 6.73 5.76 -12.15
C PRO A 95 5.48 6.34 -12.83
N ILE A 96 4.46 5.52 -12.99
CA ILE A 96 3.19 5.93 -13.60
C ILE A 96 2.05 5.93 -12.58
N PHE A 97 1.08 6.82 -12.79
CA PHE A 97 -0.18 6.86 -12.05
C PHE A 97 -1.22 6.01 -12.78
N THR A 98 -1.77 5.01 -12.12
CA THR A 98 -2.69 4.04 -12.68
C THR A 98 -3.89 3.86 -11.74
N PRO A 99 -4.83 4.82 -11.74
CA PRO A 99 -5.95 4.79 -10.81
C PRO A 99 -6.88 3.61 -11.07
N ALA A 100 -7.63 3.23 -10.03
CA ALA A 100 -8.69 2.24 -10.14
C ALA A 100 -9.96 2.73 -9.44
N THR A 101 -11.10 2.15 -9.81
CA THR A 101 -12.33 2.37 -9.07
C THR A 101 -12.21 1.70 -7.70
N LYS A 102 -12.82 2.30 -6.67
CA LYS A 102 -13.04 1.64 -5.41
C LYS A 102 -14.33 0.84 -5.52
N ALA A 103 -14.22 -0.48 -5.69
CA ALA A 103 -15.38 -1.35 -5.89
C ALA A 103 -16.14 -1.53 -4.57
N GLU A 104 -17.46 -1.34 -4.60
CA GLU A 104 -18.32 -1.72 -3.47
C GLU A 104 -18.49 -3.25 -3.38
N SER A 105 -18.32 -3.95 -4.52
CA SER A 105 -18.34 -5.42 -4.61
C SER A 105 -17.48 -5.87 -5.81
N GLY A 106 -16.77 -6.99 -5.67
CA GLY A 106 -15.90 -7.54 -6.70
C GLY A 106 -14.46 -7.06 -6.59
N HIS A 107 -13.87 -6.68 -7.72
CA HIS A 107 -12.48 -6.22 -7.80
C HIS A 107 -12.41 -4.79 -8.33
N ASP A 108 -11.42 -4.04 -7.85
CA ASP A 108 -11.08 -2.73 -8.37
C ASP A 108 -10.73 -2.84 -9.86
N ILE A 109 -11.26 -1.94 -10.66
CA ILE A 109 -11.08 -1.90 -12.11
C ILE A 109 -10.15 -0.74 -12.43
N ASN A 110 -9.06 -1.03 -13.15
CA ASN A 110 -8.18 0.00 -13.68
C ASN A 110 -8.98 0.96 -14.56
N ILE A 111 -8.79 2.26 -14.35
CA ILE A 111 -9.41 3.32 -15.15
C ILE A 111 -8.35 4.31 -15.60
N SER A 112 -8.61 5.01 -16.68
CA SER A 112 -7.74 6.07 -17.18
C SER A 112 -7.79 7.32 -16.29
N GLU A 113 -6.78 8.18 -16.43
CA GLU A 113 -6.77 9.51 -15.80
C GLU A 113 -7.97 10.35 -16.22
N ARG A 114 -8.42 10.21 -17.49
CA ARG A 114 -9.62 10.88 -18.01
C ARG A 114 -10.87 10.41 -17.31
N GLU A 115 -11.07 9.09 -17.20
CA GLU A 115 -12.22 8.54 -16.48
C GLU A 115 -12.22 8.90 -15.00
N THR A 116 -11.02 9.05 -14.41
CA THR A 116 -10.88 9.58 -13.06
C THR A 116 -11.35 11.03 -12.98
N ALA A 117 -10.92 11.87 -13.94
CA ALA A 117 -11.35 13.27 -14.00
C ALA A 117 -12.85 13.44 -14.21
N ASP A 118 -13.47 12.56 -15.00
CA ASP A 118 -14.93 12.52 -15.20
C ASP A 118 -15.68 12.21 -13.89
N ARG A 119 -15.05 11.51 -12.92
CA ARG A 119 -15.65 11.13 -11.63
C ARG A 119 -15.44 12.13 -10.52
N ILE A 120 -14.24 12.68 -10.41
CA ILE A 120 -13.82 13.53 -9.25
C ILE A 120 -13.37 14.93 -9.67
N GLY A 121 -13.39 15.26 -10.95
CA GLY A 121 -12.95 16.53 -11.51
C GLY A 121 -11.45 16.55 -11.85
N GLU A 122 -11.09 17.40 -12.82
CA GLU A 122 -9.72 17.50 -13.36
C GLU A 122 -8.70 17.95 -12.29
N GLU A 123 -9.06 18.95 -11.48
CA GLU A 123 -8.14 19.53 -10.48
C GLU A 123 -7.84 18.50 -9.36
N ALA A 124 -8.86 17.79 -8.87
CA ALA A 124 -8.66 16.73 -7.89
C ALA A 124 -7.80 15.60 -8.46
N THR A 125 -8.08 15.15 -9.69
CA THR A 125 -7.31 14.11 -10.38
C THR A 125 -5.85 14.49 -10.53
N ARG A 126 -5.56 15.71 -11.01
CA ARG A 126 -4.20 16.24 -11.13
C ARG A 126 -3.47 16.22 -9.78
N ARG A 127 -4.15 16.70 -8.73
CA ARG A 127 -3.56 16.78 -7.40
C ARG A 127 -3.32 15.41 -6.79
N LEU A 128 -4.24 14.45 -6.96
CA LEU A 128 -4.07 13.08 -6.49
C LEU A 128 -2.90 12.38 -7.21
N LYS A 129 -2.78 12.57 -8.52
CA LYS A 129 -1.64 12.07 -9.30
C LYS A 129 -0.30 12.60 -8.79
N GLU A 130 -0.19 13.92 -8.61
CA GLU A 130 1.02 14.56 -8.10
C GLU A 130 1.41 14.01 -6.72
N LEU A 131 0.46 13.94 -5.79
CA LEU A 131 0.70 13.38 -4.45
C LEU A 131 1.10 11.92 -4.50
N THR A 132 0.39 11.10 -5.27
CA THR A 132 0.65 9.66 -5.42
C THR A 132 2.07 9.39 -5.90
N LEU A 133 2.49 10.09 -6.96
CA LEU A 133 3.83 9.92 -7.53
C LEU A 133 4.93 10.47 -6.61
N ALA A 134 4.68 11.60 -5.93
CA ALA A 134 5.64 12.16 -4.97
C ALA A 134 5.85 11.25 -3.76
N ILE A 135 4.75 10.72 -3.19
CA ILE A 135 4.80 9.77 -2.07
C ILE A 135 5.53 8.50 -2.50
N TYR A 136 5.15 7.92 -3.65
CA TYR A 136 5.78 6.72 -4.17
C TYR A 136 7.28 6.90 -4.37
N SER A 137 7.71 7.96 -5.04
CA SER A 137 9.13 8.18 -5.36
C SER A 137 9.97 8.29 -4.09
N ARG A 138 9.49 9.05 -3.10
CA ARG A 138 10.17 9.21 -1.81
C ARG A 138 10.24 7.91 -1.03
N ALA A 139 9.14 7.14 -1.01
CA ALA A 139 9.09 5.85 -0.31
C ALA A 139 9.94 4.78 -1.02
N ALA A 140 9.91 4.74 -2.35
CA ALA A 140 10.69 3.79 -3.14
C ALA A 140 12.19 4.00 -2.97
N GLU A 141 12.68 5.25 -2.96
CA GLU A 141 14.08 5.57 -2.67
C GLU A 141 14.50 5.12 -1.27
N TYR A 142 13.67 5.39 -0.27
CA TYR A 142 13.91 4.97 1.11
C TYR A 142 13.97 3.45 1.25
N ALA A 143 13.04 2.73 0.64
CA ALA A 143 12.96 1.27 0.70
C ALA A 143 14.10 0.60 -0.08
N ASP A 144 14.47 1.14 -1.25
CA ASP A 144 15.57 0.65 -2.09
C ASP A 144 16.90 0.64 -1.33
N ALA A 145 17.20 1.70 -0.57
CA ALA A 145 18.36 1.79 0.28
C ALA A 145 18.37 0.73 1.43
N ARG A 146 17.23 0.08 1.68
CA ARG A 146 17.03 -0.96 2.71
C ARG A 146 16.81 -2.35 2.13
N GLY A 147 17.09 -2.52 0.84
CA GLY A 147 16.99 -3.81 0.16
C GLY A 147 15.57 -4.22 -0.23
N ILE A 148 14.62 -3.28 -0.22
CA ILE A 148 13.23 -3.52 -0.65
C ILE A 148 12.90 -2.69 -1.87
N ILE A 149 12.41 -3.35 -2.92
CA ILE A 149 11.78 -2.72 -4.07
C ILE A 149 10.27 -2.60 -3.78
N ILE A 150 9.76 -1.37 -3.83
CA ILE A 150 8.31 -1.13 -3.89
C ILE A 150 7.91 -1.14 -5.36
N ALA A 151 7.32 -2.24 -5.83
CA ALA A 151 6.98 -2.37 -7.24
C ALA A 151 5.78 -1.52 -7.63
N ASP A 152 4.74 -1.58 -6.83
CA ASP A 152 3.56 -0.73 -6.88
C ASP A 152 2.97 -0.57 -5.48
N THR A 153 2.15 0.43 -5.34
CA THR A 153 1.39 0.69 -4.11
C THR A 153 0.12 1.44 -4.42
N LYS A 154 -0.90 1.23 -3.61
CA LYS A 154 -2.16 1.96 -3.67
C LYS A 154 -2.32 2.85 -2.44
N PHE A 155 -2.87 4.04 -2.67
CA PHE A 155 -3.23 5.01 -1.64
C PHE A 155 -4.70 5.39 -1.76
N GLU A 156 -5.28 5.73 -0.64
CA GLU A 156 -6.57 6.40 -0.57
C GLU A 156 -6.39 7.83 -0.07
N PHE A 157 -7.20 8.73 -0.60
CA PHE A 157 -7.21 10.12 -0.20
C PHE A 157 -8.63 10.58 0.12
N GLY A 158 -8.72 11.60 0.94
CA GLY A 158 -9.98 12.23 1.27
C GLY A 158 -9.80 13.73 1.49
N VAL A 159 -10.92 14.44 1.60
CA VAL A 159 -10.94 15.88 1.92
C VAL A 159 -11.32 16.07 3.37
N LYS A 160 -10.53 16.86 4.08
CA LYS A 160 -10.80 17.34 5.42
C LYS A 160 -10.49 18.83 5.50
N ASP A 161 -11.46 19.63 5.92
CA ASP A 161 -11.32 21.09 6.05
C ASP A 161 -10.78 21.76 4.76
N GLY A 162 -11.23 21.27 3.58
CA GLY A 162 -10.81 21.75 2.27
C GLY A 162 -9.42 21.30 1.82
N GLN A 163 -8.74 20.48 2.59
CA GLN A 163 -7.42 19.92 2.24
C GLN A 163 -7.50 18.44 1.86
N ILE A 164 -6.76 18.06 0.84
CA ILE A 164 -6.57 16.64 0.50
C ILE A 164 -5.56 16.04 1.48
N ILE A 165 -5.97 14.96 2.14
CA ILE A 165 -5.16 14.20 3.07
C ILE A 165 -5.13 12.74 2.67
N MET A 166 -4.04 12.04 3.01
CA MET A 166 -3.96 10.58 2.87
C MET A 166 -4.76 9.92 3.99
N VAL A 167 -5.54 8.90 3.62
CA VAL A 167 -6.38 8.13 4.54
C VAL A 167 -6.08 6.63 4.41
N ASP A 168 -6.74 5.80 5.22
CA ASP A 168 -6.57 4.35 5.26
C ASP A 168 -5.14 3.94 5.66
N GLU A 169 -4.56 2.95 5.04
CA GLU A 169 -3.20 2.48 5.28
C GLU A 169 -2.20 3.04 4.28
N ALA A 170 -0.92 3.04 4.63
CA ALA A 170 0.13 3.50 3.74
C ALA A 170 1.27 2.49 3.65
N LEU A 171 1.61 2.08 2.41
CA LEU A 171 2.83 1.34 2.09
C LEU A 171 3.02 0.11 2.99
N THR A 172 1.96 -0.66 3.16
CA THR A 172 1.98 -1.94 3.88
C THR A 172 2.09 -3.11 2.90
N PRO A 173 2.41 -4.31 3.36
CA PRO A 173 2.34 -5.51 2.53
C PRO A 173 0.95 -5.83 1.96
N ASP A 174 -0.10 -5.19 2.47
CA ASP A 174 -1.47 -5.34 1.93
C ASP A 174 -1.78 -4.38 0.80
N SER A 175 -1.27 -3.14 0.88
CA SER A 175 -1.46 -2.11 -0.13
C SER A 175 -0.36 -2.04 -1.18
N SER A 176 0.76 -2.76 -0.99
CA SER A 176 1.97 -2.66 -1.82
C SER A 176 2.53 -4.02 -2.20
N ARG A 177 3.27 -4.07 -3.33
CA ARG A 177 4.17 -5.18 -3.65
C ARG A 177 5.58 -4.84 -3.22
N PHE A 178 6.09 -5.62 -2.25
CA PHE A 178 7.43 -5.50 -1.74
C PHE A 178 8.29 -6.69 -2.20
N TRP A 179 9.32 -6.41 -2.98
CA TRP A 179 10.24 -7.43 -3.46
C TRP A 179 11.61 -7.32 -2.80
N PRO A 180 12.24 -8.44 -2.43
CA PRO A 180 13.64 -8.42 -2.03
C PRO A 180 14.51 -7.97 -3.20
N LYS A 181 15.29 -6.90 -3.01
CA LYS A 181 16.16 -6.35 -4.05
C LYS A 181 17.24 -7.36 -4.47
N GLU A 182 17.73 -8.15 -3.51
CA GLU A 182 18.78 -9.14 -3.72
C GLU A 182 18.40 -10.23 -4.74
N THR A 183 17.12 -10.66 -4.74
CA THR A 183 16.64 -11.74 -5.60
C THR A 183 15.85 -11.25 -6.81
N TYR A 184 15.74 -9.94 -6.96
CA TYR A 184 15.01 -9.34 -8.07
C TYR A 184 15.65 -9.69 -9.42
N ALA A 185 14.81 -10.16 -10.35
CA ALA A 185 15.20 -10.40 -11.74
C ALA A 185 14.00 -10.13 -12.67
N PRO A 186 14.14 -9.26 -13.67
CA PRO A 186 13.07 -8.97 -14.62
C PRO A 186 12.73 -10.19 -15.48
N GLY A 187 11.54 -10.19 -16.08
CA GLY A 187 11.06 -11.24 -16.96
C GLY A 187 10.42 -12.44 -16.27
N ARG A 188 10.16 -12.36 -14.98
CA ARG A 188 9.50 -13.39 -14.17
C ARG A 188 8.75 -12.80 -12.99
N SER A 189 7.84 -13.57 -12.41
CA SER A 189 7.25 -13.28 -11.11
C SER A 189 8.33 -13.22 -10.01
N GLN A 190 8.16 -12.33 -9.04
CA GLN A 190 9.13 -12.07 -7.98
C GLN A 190 8.74 -12.75 -6.67
N GLN A 191 9.75 -13.14 -5.88
CA GLN A 191 9.52 -13.38 -4.47
C GLN A 191 9.03 -12.08 -3.81
N SER A 192 8.16 -12.18 -2.81
CA SER A 192 7.60 -11.00 -2.17
C SER A 192 7.54 -11.11 -0.66
N PHE A 193 7.52 -9.95 0.00
CA PHE A 193 7.23 -9.78 1.43
C PHE A 193 5.76 -9.44 1.69
N ASP A 194 4.92 -9.51 0.68
CA ASP A 194 3.51 -9.14 0.71
C ASP A 194 2.57 -10.35 0.57
N LYS A 195 1.29 -10.09 0.42
CA LYS A 195 0.24 -11.11 0.30
C LYS A 195 0.33 -11.99 -0.96
N GLN A 196 1.30 -11.74 -1.86
CA GLN A 196 1.50 -12.58 -3.05
C GLN A 196 1.81 -14.02 -2.66
N TYR A 197 2.54 -14.23 -1.56
CA TYR A 197 2.83 -15.58 -1.06
C TYR A 197 1.56 -16.41 -0.76
N VAL A 198 0.56 -15.78 -0.15
CA VAL A 198 -0.75 -16.43 0.08
C VAL A 198 -1.47 -16.64 -1.25
N ARG A 199 -1.43 -15.66 -2.16
CA ARG A 199 -2.06 -15.80 -3.48
C ARG A 199 -1.46 -16.95 -4.27
N ASP A 200 -0.12 -17.06 -4.29
CA ASP A 200 0.58 -18.14 -4.98
C ASP A 200 0.17 -19.52 -4.43
N TYR A 201 0.02 -19.63 -3.10
CA TYR A 201 -0.51 -20.84 -2.49
C TYR A 201 -1.95 -21.12 -2.92
N LEU A 202 -2.83 -20.12 -2.90
CA LEU A 202 -4.23 -20.27 -3.29
C LEU A 202 -4.39 -20.66 -4.76
N GLU A 203 -3.48 -20.22 -5.65
CA GLU A 203 -3.46 -20.64 -7.07
C GLU A 203 -3.10 -22.12 -7.25
N THR A 204 -2.49 -22.77 -6.26
CA THR A 204 -2.22 -24.22 -6.31
C THR A 204 -3.45 -25.08 -5.96
N LEU A 205 -4.52 -24.46 -5.46
CA LEU A 205 -5.74 -25.13 -5.03
C LEU A 205 -6.79 -25.14 -6.15
N ASP A 206 -7.57 -26.21 -6.20
CA ASP A 206 -8.79 -26.25 -7.02
C ASP A 206 -9.92 -25.46 -6.32
N TRP A 207 -9.86 -24.12 -6.41
CA TRP A 207 -10.81 -23.21 -5.78
C TRP A 207 -11.26 -22.14 -6.78
N ASN A 208 -12.56 -22.00 -6.93
CA ASN A 208 -13.21 -21.08 -7.86
C ASN A 208 -13.15 -19.60 -7.46
N LYS A 209 -12.41 -19.26 -6.39
CA LYS A 209 -12.27 -17.90 -5.83
C LYS A 209 -13.57 -17.29 -5.31
N GLN A 210 -14.55 -18.14 -4.98
CA GLN A 210 -15.80 -17.72 -4.35
C GLN A 210 -15.81 -18.11 -2.87
N PRO A 211 -16.47 -17.33 -2.01
CA PRO A 211 -16.68 -17.70 -0.60
C PRO A 211 -17.41 -19.06 -0.45
N PRO A 212 -17.07 -19.83 0.61
CA PRO A 212 -16.04 -19.54 1.61
C PRO A 212 -14.64 -19.81 1.08
N GLY A 213 -13.66 -18.99 1.51
CA GLY A 213 -12.25 -19.25 1.19
C GLY A 213 -11.72 -20.50 1.86
N PRO A 214 -10.75 -21.20 1.24
CA PRO A 214 -10.12 -22.37 1.86
C PRO A 214 -9.32 -21.98 3.11
N ALA A 215 -9.26 -22.86 4.09
CA ALA A 215 -8.42 -22.69 5.26
C ALA A 215 -6.94 -22.71 4.85
N LEU A 216 -6.17 -21.77 5.36
CA LEU A 216 -4.73 -21.75 5.14
C LEU A 216 -4.03 -22.71 6.10
N PRO A 217 -3.08 -23.54 5.62
CA PRO A 217 -2.23 -24.34 6.51
C PRO A 217 -1.41 -23.45 7.46
N ASP A 218 -1.16 -23.93 8.68
CA ASP A 218 -0.35 -23.19 9.66
C ASP A 218 1.02 -22.81 9.14
N SER A 219 1.65 -23.62 8.29
CA SER A 219 2.91 -23.32 7.65
C SER A 219 2.84 -22.10 6.70
N VAL A 220 1.72 -21.95 5.99
CA VAL A 220 1.49 -20.79 5.11
C VAL A 220 1.27 -19.53 5.94
N VAL A 221 0.48 -19.64 7.01
CA VAL A 221 0.23 -18.54 7.96
C VAL A 221 1.54 -18.09 8.61
N ALA A 222 2.33 -19.03 9.16
CA ALA A 222 3.61 -18.73 9.81
C ALA A 222 4.59 -18.06 8.83
N ARG A 223 4.73 -18.60 7.62
CA ARG A 223 5.66 -18.03 6.62
C ARG A 223 5.22 -16.65 6.13
N THR A 224 3.92 -16.42 6.00
CA THR A 224 3.39 -15.08 5.67
C THR A 224 3.71 -14.09 6.78
N SER A 225 3.50 -14.48 8.03
CA SER A 225 3.84 -13.65 9.19
C SER A 225 5.32 -13.30 9.23
N GLU A 226 6.21 -14.29 9.01
CA GLU A 226 7.67 -14.07 8.94
C GLU A 226 8.02 -13.01 7.88
N LYS A 227 7.49 -13.15 6.66
CA LYS A 227 7.73 -12.20 5.56
C LYS A 227 7.29 -10.78 5.91
N TYR A 228 6.12 -10.64 6.52
CA TYR A 228 5.59 -9.35 6.95
C TYR A 228 6.46 -8.71 8.04
N LEU A 229 6.91 -9.50 9.01
CA LEU A 229 7.79 -9.03 10.08
C LEU A 229 9.19 -8.67 9.54
N GLU A 230 9.68 -9.41 8.56
CA GLU A 230 10.95 -9.11 7.89
C GLU A 230 10.88 -7.77 7.15
N ALA A 231 9.83 -7.54 6.36
CA ALA A 231 9.59 -6.26 5.69
C ALA A 231 9.52 -5.11 6.70
N TYR A 232 8.78 -5.30 7.80
CA TYR A 232 8.69 -4.32 8.88
C TYR A 232 10.08 -3.97 9.44
N ARG A 233 10.88 -5.00 9.78
CA ARG A 233 12.23 -4.80 10.34
C ARG A 233 13.16 -4.08 9.37
N LEU A 234 13.14 -4.46 8.09
CA LEU A 234 13.97 -3.82 7.07
C LEU A 234 13.60 -2.34 6.89
N LEU A 235 12.30 -2.04 6.79
CA LEU A 235 11.83 -0.68 6.57
C LEU A 235 12.00 0.23 7.79
N THR A 236 11.69 -0.27 8.98
CA THR A 236 11.69 0.56 10.20
C THR A 236 13.00 0.51 10.99
N GLY A 237 13.82 -0.53 10.80
CA GLY A 237 15.00 -0.80 11.61
C GLY A 237 14.70 -1.36 13.00
N HIS A 238 13.43 -1.68 13.29
CA HIS A 238 12.98 -2.09 14.63
C HIS A 238 12.26 -3.44 14.62
N SER A 239 12.19 -4.06 15.78
CA SER A 239 11.31 -5.21 15.99
C SER A 239 9.88 -4.73 16.26
N ILE A 240 8.89 -5.59 15.97
CA ILE A 240 7.49 -5.30 16.26
C ILE A 240 7.23 -5.10 17.76
N ALA A 241 8.04 -5.72 18.63
CA ALA A 241 7.93 -5.60 20.07
C ALA A 241 8.34 -4.22 20.60
N ASP A 242 9.13 -3.46 19.84
CA ASP A 242 9.65 -2.16 20.25
C ASP A 242 8.65 -1.00 20.07
N PHE A 243 7.44 -1.31 19.60
CA PHE A 243 6.45 -0.29 19.25
C PHE A 243 6.02 0.60 20.43
N GLY A 244 5.83 0.01 21.60
CA GLY A 244 5.39 0.75 22.80
C GLY A 244 6.42 1.80 23.26
N SER A 245 7.72 1.52 23.16
CA SER A 245 8.78 2.46 23.50
C SER A 245 8.85 3.65 22.53
N ARG A 246 8.60 3.42 21.23
CA ARG A 246 8.62 4.46 20.19
C ARG A 246 7.52 5.49 20.33
N LEU A 247 6.32 5.08 20.76
CA LEU A 247 5.23 6.02 21.04
C LEU A 247 5.56 6.96 22.21
N ALA A 248 6.40 6.52 23.14
CA ALA A 248 6.87 7.36 24.25
C ALA A 248 7.90 8.39 23.77
N ASP A 249 8.84 8.00 22.89
CA ASP A 249 9.89 8.89 22.38
C ASP A 249 9.35 10.00 21.45
N SER A 250 8.30 9.70 20.66
CA SER A 250 7.69 10.67 19.75
C SER A 250 6.90 11.78 20.46
N LYS A 251 6.64 11.65 21.76
CA LYS A 251 6.01 12.69 22.61
C LYS A 251 6.98 13.71 23.17
N THR A 252 8.29 13.49 23.01
CA THR A 252 9.35 14.31 23.63
C THR A 252 10.04 15.24 22.62
N THR A 253 9.61 15.24 21.37
CA THR A 253 10.11 16.08 20.26
C THR A 253 8.99 16.95 19.71
#